data_c6408c3901d44427f8d9551d9f283766
#
_entry.id   c6408c3901d44427f8d9551d9f283766
#
_cell.length_a   1.000
_cell.length_b   1.000
_cell.length_c   1.000
_cell.angle_alpha   90.00
_cell.angle_beta   90.00
_cell.angle_gamma   90.00
#
_symmetry.space_group_name_H-M   'P 1'
#
loop_
_entity.id
_entity.type
_entity.pdbx_description
1 polymer ?
#
loop_
_entity_poly.entity_id
_entity_poly.type
_entity_poly.pdbx_seq_one_letter_code
_entity_poly.pdbx_strand_id
1 'polypeptide(L)' 'MSELDKILNDDLLKCEIVESAENTVRRVDLIKWTHDNTFSIAEVNKDTGNLEVTDVPETDELKAYKHFYRKCGDIAIIS' A
#
# COMPACT_ATOMS: atom_id res chain seq x y z
N MET A 1 23.46 13.65 4.09
CA MET A 1 22.06 13.23 4.25
C MET A 1 21.58 13.59 5.65
N SER A 2 20.36 14.04 5.76
CA SER A 2 19.78 14.34 7.05
C SER A 2 19.36 13.05 7.77
N GLU A 3 19.16 13.13 9.08
CA GLU A 3 18.64 12.00 9.85
C GLU A 3 17.26 11.57 9.37
N LEU A 4 16.45 12.55 8.92
CA LEU A 4 15.13 12.27 8.39
C LEU A 4 15.20 11.38 7.16
N ASP A 5 16.15 11.64 6.26
CA ASP A 5 16.33 10.80 5.07
C ASP A 5 16.70 9.37 5.44
N LYS A 6 17.53 9.18 6.47
CA LYS A 6 17.89 7.85 6.95
C LYS A 6 16.69 7.10 7.49
N ILE A 7 15.84 7.77 8.26
CA ILE A 7 14.63 7.17 8.83
C ILE A 7 13.68 6.76 7.69
N LEU A 8 13.47 7.65 6.73
CA LEU A 8 12.60 7.36 5.58
C LEU A 8 13.15 6.20 4.75
N ASN A 9 14.46 6.15 4.54
CA ASN A 9 15.09 5.06 3.79
C ASN A 9 14.94 3.73 4.51
N ASP A 10 15.10 3.70 5.84
CA ASP A 10 14.92 2.49 6.63
C ASP A 10 13.48 1.98 6.53
N ASP A 11 12.50 2.87 6.60
CA ASP A 11 11.10 2.51 6.46
C ASP A 11 10.80 1.97 5.06
N LEU A 12 11.39 2.59 4.03
CA LEU A 12 11.23 2.14 2.65
C LEU A 12 11.87 0.77 2.41
N LEU A 13 12.97 0.46 3.10
CA LEU A 13 13.61 -0.84 3.00
C LEU A 13 12.79 -1.96 3.62
N LYS A 14 11.85 -1.64 4.50
CA LYS A 14 11.02 -2.63 5.19
C LYS A 14 9.75 -2.98 4.43
N CYS A 15 9.41 -2.24 3.40
CA CYS A 15 8.22 -2.48 2.61
C CYS A 15 8.46 -2.15 1.15
N GLU A 16 7.63 -2.75 0.29
CA GLU A 16 7.62 -2.45 -1.13
C GLU A 16 6.17 -2.36 -1.62
N ILE A 17 5.94 -1.55 -2.62
CA ILE A 17 4.63 -1.46 -3.26
C ILE A 17 4.56 -2.56 -4.30
N VAL A 18 3.61 -3.48 -4.11
CA VAL A 18 3.42 -4.65 -4.99
C VAL A 18 2.50 -4.29 -6.14
N GLU A 19 1.47 -3.51 -5.87
CA GLU A 19 0.46 -3.13 -6.85
C GLU A 19 -0.13 -1.79 -6.46
N SER A 20 -0.60 -1.01 -7.43
CA SER A 20 -1.21 0.29 -7.19
C SER A 20 -2.41 0.52 -8.10
N ALA A 21 -3.40 1.24 -7.58
CA ALA A 21 -4.55 1.69 -8.35
C ALA A 21 -4.86 3.13 -7.96
N GLU A 22 -5.25 3.93 -8.93
CA GLU A 22 -5.48 5.35 -8.70
C GLU A 22 -6.55 5.90 -9.64
N ASN A 23 -7.38 6.79 -9.10
CA ASN A 23 -8.26 7.63 -9.91
C ASN A 23 -8.13 9.09 -9.44
N THR A 24 -9.07 9.96 -9.83
CA THR A 24 -9.00 11.39 -9.47
C THR A 24 -9.32 11.65 -8.01
N VAL A 25 -9.93 10.69 -7.32
CA VAL A 25 -10.43 10.85 -5.94
C VAL A 25 -9.52 10.18 -4.93
N ARG A 26 -8.99 8.99 -5.25
CA ARG A 26 -8.20 8.22 -4.29
C ARG A 26 -7.13 7.36 -4.97
N ARG A 27 -6.15 6.96 -4.16
CA ARG A 27 -5.11 6.03 -4.54
C ARG A 27 -5.08 4.89 -3.54
N VAL A 28 -4.94 3.67 -4.04
CA VAL A 28 -4.85 2.45 -3.22
C VAL A 28 -3.58 1.71 -3.60
N ASP A 29 -2.76 1.37 -2.62
CA ASP A 29 -1.52 0.62 -2.81
C ASP A 29 -1.55 -0.67 -2.00
N LEU A 30 -1.11 -1.76 -2.60
CA LEU A 30 -0.85 -3.00 -1.90
C LEU A 30 0.62 -3.02 -1.50
N ILE A 31 0.89 -3.10 -0.21
CA ILE A 31 2.24 -3.02 0.35
C ILE A 31 2.60 -4.38 0.93
N LYS A 32 3.81 -4.83 0.63
CA LYS A 32 4.39 -6.02 1.24
C LYS A 32 5.50 -5.60 2.21
N TRP A 33 5.39 -6.05 3.46
CA TRP A 33 6.42 -5.82 4.46
C TRP A 33 7.49 -6.90 4.33
N THR A 34 8.70 -6.50 4.02
CA THR A 34 9.78 -7.45 3.68
C THR A 34 10.32 -8.20 4.89
N HIS A 35 10.20 -7.64 6.09
CA HIS A 35 10.76 -8.25 7.29
C HIS A 35 9.98 -9.48 7.78
N ASP A 36 8.70 -9.58 7.47
CA ASP A 36 7.85 -10.68 7.94
C ASP A 36 6.91 -11.25 6.86
N ASN A 37 7.04 -10.75 5.62
CA ASN A 37 6.22 -11.19 4.48
C ASN A 37 4.71 -10.98 4.67
N THR A 38 4.33 -9.99 5.46
CA THR A 38 2.93 -9.61 5.61
C THR A 38 2.55 -8.55 4.59
N PHE A 39 1.25 -8.30 4.46
CA PHE A 39 0.72 -7.32 3.51
C PHE A 39 -0.15 -6.30 4.22
N SER A 40 -0.22 -5.10 3.66
CA SER A 40 -1.12 -4.04 4.09
C SER A 40 -1.66 -3.32 2.86
N ILE A 41 -2.80 -2.67 3.03
CA ILE A 41 -3.40 -1.84 1.99
C ILE A 41 -3.44 -0.41 2.47
N ALA A 42 -2.79 0.48 1.73
CA ALA A 42 -2.79 1.92 2.02
C ALA A 42 -3.75 2.62 1.07
N GLU A 43 -4.66 3.40 1.61
CA GLU A 43 -5.60 4.18 0.82
C GLU A 43 -5.45 5.66 1.16
N VAL A 44 -5.26 6.50 0.14
CA VAL A 44 -5.17 7.95 0.30
C VAL A 44 -6.35 8.59 -0.40
N ASN A 45 -7.10 9.42 0.35
CA ASN A 45 -8.13 10.25 -0.24
C ASN A 45 -7.47 11.54 -0.74
N LYS A 46 -7.49 11.77 -2.06
CA LYS A 46 -6.81 12.90 -2.67
C LYS A 46 -7.46 14.25 -2.35
N ASP A 47 -8.75 14.25 -2.08
CA ASP A 47 -9.48 15.48 -1.76
C ASP A 47 -9.18 15.97 -0.35
N THR A 48 -9.11 15.05 0.61
CA THR A 48 -8.90 15.39 2.03
C THR A 48 -7.46 15.18 2.49
N GLY A 49 -6.66 14.41 1.75
CA GLY A 49 -5.32 14.02 2.14
C GLY A 49 -5.27 12.96 3.22
N ASN A 50 -6.40 12.38 3.60
CA ASN A 50 -6.44 11.35 4.63
C ASN A 50 -5.80 10.06 4.13
N LEU A 51 -4.97 9.46 4.98
CA LEU A 51 -4.34 8.17 4.73
C LEU A 51 -4.93 7.14 5.68
N GLU A 52 -5.33 5.99 5.13
CA GLU A 52 -5.80 4.86 5.92
C GLU A 52 -4.99 3.63 5.51
N VAL A 53 -4.45 2.91 6.50
CA VAL A 53 -3.70 1.68 6.28
C VAL A 53 -4.42 0.55 6.99
N THR A 54 -4.72 -0.52 6.25
CA THR A 54 -5.41 -1.70 6.77
C THR A 54 -4.52 -2.92 6.56
N ASP A 55 -4.27 -3.67 7.62
CA ASP A 55 -3.48 -4.89 7.52
C ASP A 55 -4.30 -6.01 6.88
N VAL A 56 -3.65 -6.77 5.99
CA VAL A 56 -4.25 -7.96 5.38
C VAL A 56 -3.94 -9.13 6.30
N PRO A 57 -4.96 -9.87 6.76
CA PRO A 57 -4.74 -10.96 7.74
C PRO A 57 -4.01 -12.18 7.16
N GLU A 58 -4.02 -12.34 5.84
CA GLU A 58 -3.34 -13.46 5.19
C GLU A 58 -1.93 -13.09 4.75
N THR A 59 -1.02 -14.08 4.77
CA THR A 59 0.34 -13.92 4.24
C THR A 59 0.46 -14.44 2.80
N ASP A 60 -0.59 -15.06 2.27
CA ASP A 60 -0.64 -15.53 0.89
C ASP A 60 -0.82 -14.35 -0.06
N GLU A 61 0.09 -14.19 -1.01
CA GLU A 61 0.07 -13.09 -1.97
C GLU A 61 -1.22 -13.05 -2.79
N LEU A 62 -1.74 -14.21 -3.22
CA LEU A 62 -2.99 -14.25 -3.98
C LEU A 62 -4.17 -13.73 -3.16
N LYS A 63 -4.23 -14.06 -1.89
CA LYS A 63 -5.28 -13.57 -1.00
C LYS A 63 -5.12 -12.07 -0.74
N ALA A 64 -3.88 -11.61 -0.62
CA ALA A 64 -3.60 -10.19 -0.47
C ALA A 64 -4.09 -9.40 -1.69
N TYR A 65 -3.85 -9.91 -2.90
CA TYR A 65 -4.38 -9.30 -4.13
C TYR A 65 -5.90 -9.24 -4.14
N LYS A 66 -6.57 -10.26 -3.64
CA LYS A 66 -8.04 -10.26 -3.55
C LYS A 66 -8.55 -9.15 -2.65
N HIS A 67 -7.92 -8.95 -1.50
CA HIS A 67 -8.25 -7.84 -0.60
C HIS A 67 -8.01 -6.50 -1.27
N PHE A 68 -6.90 -6.37 -1.98
CA PHE A 68 -6.55 -5.16 -2.70
C PHE A 68 -7.60 -4.84 -3.78
N TYR A 69 -7.97 -5.82 -4.59
CA TYR A 69 -8.96 -5.61 -5.66
C TYR A 69 -10.33 -5.24 -5.12
N ARG A 70 -10.72 -5.81 -3.99
CA ARG A 70 -11.97 -5.40 -3.32
C ARG A 70 -11.91 -3.96 -2.86
N LYS A 71 -10.78 -3.53 -2.32
CA LYS A 71 -10.60 -2.16 -1.86
C LYS A 71 -10.61 -1.17 -3.02
N CYS A 72 -10.05 -1.56 -4.15
CA CYS A 72 -10.03 -0.73 -5.35
C CYS A 72 -11.41 -0.53 -5.95
N GLY A 73 -12.26 -1.57 -5.92
CA GLY A 73 -13.55 -1.52 -6.60
C GLY A 73 -13.37 -1.33 -8.09
N ASP A 74 -13.80 -0.20 -8.62
CA ASP A 74 -13.72 0.15 -10.04
C ASP A 74 -12.54 1.07 -10.38
N ILE A 75 -11.60 1.25 -9.45
CA ILE A 75 -10.39 2.05 -9.72
C ILE A 75 -9.48 1.30 -10.68
N ALA A 76 -8.96 2.00 -11.69
CA ALA A 76 -8.03 1.43 -12.64
C ALA A 76 -6.68 1.12 -11.97
N ILE A 77 -6.12 -0.06 -12.28
CA ILE A 77 -4.82 -0.48 -11.77
C ILE A 77 -3.72 0.15 -12.62
N ILE A 78 -2.72 0.74 -11.95
CA ILE A 78 -1.68 1.52 -12.59
C ILE A 78 -0.46 0.67 -12.97
N SER A 79 -0.22 -0.41 -12.26
CA SER A 79 1.04 -1.17 -12.35
C SER A 79 1.53 -1.48 -13.76
#